data_1c15dea02fdeb58fecd916d7fd4bbadf
#
_entry.id   1c15dea02fdeb58fecd916d7fd4bbadf
#
_cell.length_a   1.000
_cell.length_b   1.000
_cell.length_c   1.000
_cell.angle_alpha   90.00
_cell.angle_beta   90.00
_cell.angle_gamma   90.00
#
_symmetry.space_group_name_H-M   'P 1'
#
loop_
_entity.id
_entity.type
_entity.pdbx_description
1 polymer ?
#
loop_
_entity_poly.entity_id
_entity_poly.type
_entity_poly.pdbx_seq_one_letter_code
_entity_poly.pdbx_strand_id
1 'polypeptide(L)'
;MASNLHSLFLPALLITTLLISCHSSQDPETKDTTTPTATTVIPGDSVRSGVVRVSLTQAQYDVASIELGRPMLRTLKTTLKANGTIDVPASNQVSVAVPFGGYIRKIDLEPGMAVRKGQPLAVLENPEFIQLQQDYLDTKAKLEFADLEFVRQQELSRDNVNALKVFQQVRANRQSLQAQLAGLSQRLAILHIDANQLSPSQLTRLVTIPSPVSGFVTNVPVNNGRFLNPSDVLVEITNVDHLHVRLSIFEKDIHRVRTGQVVRFGMGGDSSFGHRGTIFLLGKSIAADRVVSVLAHPDGYAPDFLPGGYVSALIDVKTQPLQTLPESAVVSYGGKALVYTLEKKQGNPISYQFRQVEVKTGIRENGYVAVVLPSDLNATLTPVVVKGAYSLLAKLNNSEEE
;
A
#
# COMPACT_ATOMS: atom_id res chain seq x y z
N MET A 1 56.64 -15.08 -37.58
CA MET A 1 56.54 -14.72 -38.99
C MET A 1 55.24 -14.03 -39.24
N ALA A 2 55.37 -12.75 -39.63
CA ALA A 2 54.42 -11.89 -40.38
C ALA A 2 52.98 -11.77 -39.80
N SER A 3 52.55 -10.69 -39.16
CA SER A 3 52.36 -9.26 -39.57
C SER A 3 51.23 -9.04 -40.56
N ASN A 4 50.20 -8.25 -40.13
CA ASN A 4 49.52 -7.11 -40.79
C ASN A 4 48.24 -6.78 -40.02
N LEU A 5 48.00 -5.68 -39.32
CA LEU A 5 48.09 -4.23 -39.58
C LEU A 5 47.23 -3.76 -40.75
N HIS A 6 46.09 -3.15 -40.50
CA HIS A 6 45.41 -2.06 -41.22
C HIS A 6 44.03 -1.86 -40.57
N SER A 7 43.46 -0.76 -40.31
CA SER A 7 43.79 0.69 -40.32
C SER A 7 42.50 1.42 -39.91
N LEU A 8 42.67 2.43 -39.10
CA LEU A 8 41.78 3.56 -38.82
C LEU A 8 40.82 3.94 -39.95
N PHE A 9 39.58 4.23 -39.60
CA PHE A 9 38.86 5.38 -40.16
C PHE A 9 37.84 5.93 -39.13
N LEU A 10 38.11 7.14 -38.66
CA LEU A 10 37.21 8.04 -37.93
C LEU A 10 36.67 9.03 -38.97
N PRO A 11 35.40 9.40 -38.97
CA PRO A 11 35.01 10.73 -39.43
C PRO A 11 34.48 11.59 -38.27
N ALA A 12 35.18 12.69 -38.08
CA ALA A 12 34.73 13.84 -37.31
C ALA A 12 33.49 14.46 -37.96
N LEU A 13 32.42 14.68 -37.21
CA LEU A 13 31.27 15.48 -37.64
C LEU A 13 31.18 16.76 -36.81
N LEU A 14 31.33 17.85 -37.56
CA LEU A 14 31.28 19.25 -37.18
C LEU A 14 29.96 19.64 -36.55
N ILE A 15 29.98 20.20 -35.36
CA ILE A 15 28.81 20.84 -34.73
C ILE A 15 28.88 22.33 -35.02
N THR A 16 27.96 22.82 -35.86
CA THR A 16 27.72 24.25 -36.11
C THR A 16 26.70 24.76 -35.09
N THR A 17 27.15 25.59 -34.18
CA THR A 17 26.33 26.39 -33.27
C THR A 17 25.74 27.60 -34.00
N LEU A 18 24.42 27.70 -34.07
CA LEU A 18 23.70 28.92 -34.49
C LEU A 18 23.29 29.71 -33.26
N LEU A 19 23.97 30.84 -33.04
CA LEU A 19 23.57 31.88 -32.11
C LEU A 19 22.56 32.80 -32.81
N ILE A 20 21.33 32.88 -32.29
CA ILE A 20 20.38 33.95 -32.65
C ILE A 20 20.35 34.94 -31.50
N SER A 21 20.97 36.12 -31.80
CA SER A 21 20.94 37.33 -30.99
C SER A 21 19.63 38.07 -31.27
N CYS A 22 18.84 38.35 -30.24
CA CYS A 22 17.80 39.37 -30.31
C CYS A 22 18.27 40.67 -29.66
N HIS A 23 18.24 41.65 -30.49
CA HIS A 23 18.68 43.03 -30.31
C HIS A 23 17.61 43.83 -29.55
N SER A 24 17.98 44.48 -28.47
CA SER A 24 17.20 45.47 -27.77
C SER A 24 17.53 46.86 -28.39
N SER A 25 16.53 47.60 -28.79
CA SER A 25 16.66 49.02 -29.19
C SER A 25 16.01 49.89 -28.10
N GLN A 26 16.88 50.78 -27.58
CA GLN A 26 16.56 51.90 -26.70
C GLN A 26 16.24 53.14 -27.54
N ASP A 27 15.23 53.92 -27.03
CA ASP A 27 15.09 55.35 -26.95
C ASP A 27 14.93 56.22 -28.24
N PRO A 28 14.40 57.51 -28.18
CA PRO A 28 14.42 58.40 -27.01
C PRO A 28 13.14 59.26 -26.73
N GLU A 29 13.22 59.97 -25.62
CA GLU A 29 12.37 61.01 -25.06
C GLU A 29 11.75 62.01 -26.04
N THR A 30 10.47 62.39 -25.69
CA THR A 30 10.02 63.79 -25.86
C THR A 30 9.09 64.16 -24.71
N LYS A 31 9.49 65.21 -24.01
CA LYS A 31 8.72 65.94 -23.04
C LYS A 31 7.58 66.65 -23.74
N ASP A 32 6.36 66.59 -23.17
CA ASP A 32 5.48 67.74 -23.15
C ASP A 32 4.56 67.78 -21.94
N THR A 33 4.55 68.95 -21.35
CA THR A 33 3.92 69.36 -20.11
C THR A 33 2.45 69.69 -20.36
N THR A 34 1.52 69.08 -19.63
CA THR A 34 0.24 69.74 -19.26
C THR A 34 -0.39 69.11 -18.05
N THR A 35 -0.51 69.82 -17.00
CA THR A 35 -1.25 69.61 -15.74
C THR A 35 -2.61 70.30 -15.87
N PRO A 36 -3.60 70.07 -14.95
CA PRO A 36 -4.23 68.89 -14.39
C PRO A 36 -5.75 68.86 -14.62
N THR A 37 -6.34 67.72 -14.55
CA THR A 37 -7.77 67.66 -14.24
C THR A 37 -7.98 66.70 -13.09
N ALA A 38 -8.45 67.20 -12.01
CA ALA A 38 -8.79 66.46 -10.81
C ALA A 38 -9.93 65.48 -11.11
N THR A 39 -9.64 64.19 -11.11
CA THR A 39 -10.67 63.14 -11.06
C THR A 39 -10.84 62.76 -9.61
N THR A 40 -11.99 63.01 -9.12
CA THR A 40 -12.52 62.68 -7.80
C THR A 40 -12.26 61.21 -7.49
N VAL A 41 -11.39 60.92 -6.54
CA VAL A 41 -11.21 59.58 -5.95
C VAL A 41 -12.46 59.29 -5.12
N ILE A 42 -13.27 58.38 -5.58
CA ILE A 42 -14.33 57.76 -4.77
C ILE A 42 -13.62 57.00 -3.67
N PRO A 43 -13.89 57.28 -2.40
CA PRO A 43 -13.29 56.50 -1.31
C PRO A 43 -13.79 55.09 -1.42
N GLY A 44 -12.85 54.12 -1.67
CA GLY A 44 -13.13 52.72 -1.58
C GLY A 44 -13.75 52.38 -0.23
N ASP A 45 -14.82 51.66 -0.31
CA ASP A 45 -15.61 51.15 0.79
C ASP A 45 -14.69 50.45 1.81
N SER A 46 -14.35 51.14 2.87
CA SER A 46 -13.76 50.53 4.07
C SER A 46 -14.86 49.64 4.62
N VAL A 47 -14.74 48.30 4.40
CA VAL A 47 -15.53 47.31 5.08
C VAL A 47 -15.38 47.55 6.61
N ARG A 48 -16.31 48.31 7.15
CA ARG A 48 -16.47 48.44 8.59
C ARG A 48 -16.78 47.05 9.11
N SER A 49 -15.85 46.49 9.87
CA SER A 49 -16.05 45.32 10.70
C SER A 49 -17.06 45.64 11.81
N GLY A 50 -18.27 45.95 11.43
CA GLY A 50 -19.37 46.25 12.32
C GLY A 50 -19.96 44.93 12.86
N VAL A 51 -20.02 44.82 14.17
CA VAL A 51 -20.74 43.73 14.81
C VAL A 51 -22.22 43.81 14.42
N VAL A 52 -22.68 42.86 13.64
CA VAL A 52 -24.08 42.80 13.17
C VAL A 52 -24.98 42.37 14.33
N ARG A 53 -26.01 43.14 14.60
CA ARG A 53 -26.95 42.93 15.70
C ARG A 53 -28.39 42.88 15.20
N VAL A 54 -29.18 41.99 15.79
CA VAL A 54 -30.59 41.82 15.52
C VAL A 54 -31.36 42.01 16.82
N SER A 55 -32.39 42.88 16.80
CA SER A 55 -33.25 43.10 17.97
C SER A 55 -34.63 42.47 17.73
N LEU A 56 -35.16 41.77 18.74
CA LEU A 56 -36.52 41.18 18.73
C LEU A 56 -37.33 41.70 19.90
N THR A 57 -38.61 41.98 19.68
CA THR A 57 -39.57 42.13 20.76
C THR A 57 -39.92 40.78 21.38
N GLN A 58 -40.54 40.74 22.58
CA GLN A 58 -40.99 39.49 23.19
C GLN A 58 -41.91 38.69 22.27
N ALA A 59 -42.89 39.33 21.62
CA ALA A 59 -43.81 38.66 20.67
C ALA A 59 -43.09 38.00 19.51
N GLN A 60 -42.10 38.69 18.92
CA GLN A 60 -41.27 38.15 17.83
C GLN A 60 -40.37 37.02 18.27
N TYR A 61 -39.85 37.09 19.52
CA TYR A 61 -39.05 36.01 20.12
C TYR A 61 -39.88 34.71 20.26
N ASP A 62 -41.11 34.86 20.76
CA ASP A 62 -42.03 33.71 20.97
C ASP A 62 -42.48 33.09 19.63
N VAL A 63 -42.85 33.93 18.64
CA VAL A 63 -43.21 33.45 17.28
C VAL A 63 -42.05 32.78 16.57
N ALA A 64 -40.81 33.28 16.72
CA ALA A 64 -39.63 32.68 16.14
C ALA A 64 -39.19 31.39 16.86
N SER A 65 -39.88 31.01 17.96
CA SER A 65 -39.57 29.83 18.77
C SER A 65 -38.08 29.70 19.12
N ILE A 66 -37.48 30.82 19.58
CA ILE A 66 -36.07 30.86 19.85
C ILE A 66 -35.78 30.12 21.15
N GLU A 67 -34.89 29.11 21.05
CA GLU A 67 -34.33 28.42 22.21
C GLU A 67 -32.85 28.77 22.38
N LEU A 68 -32.47 29.03 23.61
CA LEU A 68 -31.09 29.33 23.97
C LEU A 68 -30.44 28.10 24.60
N GLY A 69 -29.20 27.86 24.24
CA GLY A 69 -28.38 26.77 24.78
C GLY A 69 -26.93 27.22 24.93
N ARG A 70 -26.08 26.26 25.23
CA ARG A 70 -24.62 26.48 25.33
C ARG A 70 -23.89 25.46 24.49
N PRO A 71 -22.73 25.80 23.95
CA PRO A 71 -21.86 24.82 23.34
C PRO A 71 -21.48 23.73 24.34
N MET A 72 -21.55 22.47 23.91
CA MET A 72 -21.22 21.31 24.73
C MET A 72 -20.01 20.60 24.17
N LEU A 73 -19.13 20.14 25.06
CA LEU A 73 -18.04 19.24 24.65
C LEU A 73 -18.62 17.86 24.36
N ARG A 74 -18.47 17.41 23.11
CA ARG A 74 -18.85 16.07 22.68
C ARG A 74 -17.69 15.41 21.95
N THR A 75 -17.53 14.12 22.19
CA THR A 75 -16.62 13.28 21.42
C THR A 75 -17.34 12.83 20.16
N LEU A 76 -17.09 13.52 19.05
CA LEU A 76 -17.59 13.10 17.74
C LEU A 76 -16.63 12.05 17.14
N LYS A 77 -17.19 11.00 16.53
CA LYS A 77 -16.41 9.99 15.85
C LYS A 77 -15.88 10.57 14.54
N THR A 78 -14.58 10.74 14.46
CA THR A 78 -13.94 11.16 13.21
C THR A 78 -13.48 9.96 12.45
N THR A 79 -13.91 9.85 11.21
CA THR A 79 -13.37 8.85 10.28
C THR A 79 -12.42 9.53 9.30
N LEU A 80 -11.31 8.88 8.99
CA LEU A 80 -10.42 9.26 7.93
C LEU A 80 -10.72 8.39 6.72
N LYS A 81 -11.06 8.99 5.59
CA LYS A 81 -11.20 8.27 4.32
C LYS A 81 -9.83 7.96 3.76
N ALA A 82 -9.64 6.74 3.33
CA ALA A 82 -8.43 6.26 2.68
C ALA A 82 -8.81 5.32 1.53
N ASN A 83 -7.96 5.28 0.54
CA ASN A 83 -8.06 4.32 -0.55
C ASN A 83 -6.92 3.31 -0.43
N GLY A 84 -7.09 2.15 -1.04
CA GLY A 84 -6.06 1.13 -1.01
C GLY A 84 -6.35 -0.02 -1.94
N THR A 85 -5.64 -1.12 -1.72
CA THR A 85 -5.78 -2.37 -2.46
C THR A 85 -5.70 -3.57 -1.52
N ILE A 86 -6.30 -4.67 -1.93
CA ILE A 86 -6.02 -5.97 -1.32
C ILE A 86 -4.62 -6.39 -1.73
N ASP A 87 -3.78 -6.70 -0.77
CA ASP A 87 -2.39 -7.07 -0.96
C ASP A 87 -2.09 -8.47 -0.42
N VAL A 88 -1.13 -9.12 -1.05
CA VAL A 88 -0.63 -10.44 -0.62
C VAL A 88 0.74 -10.24 -0.01
N PRO A 89 0.98 -10.72 1.22
CA PRO A 89 2.32 -10.73 1.78
C PRO A 89 3.32 -11.44 0.87
N ALA A 90 4.55 -10.92 0.76
CA ALA A 90 5.59 -11.54 -0.07
C ALA A 90 5.89 -12.99 0.32
N SER A 91 5.68 -13.36 1.60
CA SER A 91 5.79 -14.74 2.08
C SER A 91 4.76 -15.71 1.47
N ASN A 92 3.67 -15.17 0.95
CA ASN A 92 2.56 -15.93 0.37
C ASN A 92 2.59 -15.94 -1.16
N GLN A 93 3.60 -15.30 -1.76
CA GLN A 93 3.88 -15.34 -3.20
C GLN A 93 5.08 -16.24 -3.43
N VAL A 94 4.93 -17.29 -4.21
CA VAL A 94 5.98 -18.27 -4.46
C VAL A 94 6.21 -18.38 -5.97
N SER A 95 7.42 -18.03 -6.39
CA SER A 95 7.89 -18.31 -7.75
C SER A 95 8.55 -19.69 -7.77
N VAL A 96 7.94 -20.64 -8.45
CA VAL A 96 8.51 -21.97 -8.63
C VAL A 96 9.48 -21.91 -9.79
N ALA A 97 10.77 -22.05 -9.49
CA ALA A 97 11.84 -22.10 -10.49
C ALA A 97 12.34 -23.52 -10.69
N VAL A 98 12.94 -23.80 -11.86
CA VAL A 98 13.54 -25.09 -12.15
C VAL A 98 14.96 -25.17 -11.62
N PRO A 99 15.33 -26.25 -10.88
CA PRO A 99 16.67 -26.37 -10.33
C PRO A 99 17.71 -26.83 -11.37
N PHE A 100 17.25 -27.46 -12.44
CA PHE A 100 18.06 -27.94 -13.57
C PHE A 100 17.40 -27.55 -14.88
N GLY A 101 18.19 -27.26 -15.92
CA GLY A 101 17.67 -26.96 -17.24
C GLY A 101 16.96 -28.16 -17.88
N GLY A 102 16.06 -27.88 -18.83
CA GLY A 102 15.35 -28.92 -19.56
C GLY A 102 14.21 -28.39 -20.42
N TYR A 103 13.71 -29.22 -21.31
CA TYR A 103 12.53 -28.89 -22.11
C TYR A 103 11.24 -29.20 -21.34
N ILE A 104 10.29 -28.30 -21.39
CA ILE A 104 8.95 -28.54 -20.86
C ILE A 104 8.26 -29.55 -21.77
N ARG A 105 8.09 -30.77 -21.27
CA ARG A 105 7.36 -31.84 -21.99
C ARG A 105 5.85 -31.67 -21.88
N LYS A 106 5.41 -31.24 -20.67
CA LYS A 106 4.01 -31.05 -20.36
C LYS A 106 3.83 -30.03 -19.24
N ILE A 107 2.96 -29.05 -19.46
CA ILE A 107 2.43 -28.14 -18.46
C ILE A 107 0.95 -27.92 -18.78
N ASP A 108 0.07 -28.17 -17.81
CA ASP A 108 -1.39 -28.07 -17.96
C ASP A 108 -1.91 -27.07 -16.90
N LEU A 109 -1.25 -25.91 -16.79
CA LEU A 109 -1.61 -24.89 -15.81
C LEU A 109 -2.08 -23.62 -16.51
N GLU A 110 -3.15 -23.05 -15.98
CA GLU A 110 -3.67 -21.76 -16.41
C GLU A 110 -3.78 -20.81 -15.21
N PRO A 111 -3.60 -19.50 -15.42
CA PRO A 111 -3.86 -18.50 -14.37
C PRO A 111 -5.28 -18.66 -13.78
N GLY A 112 -5.37 -18.63 -12.46
CA GLY A 112 -6.62 -18.86 -11.72
C GLY A 112 -6.84 -20.31 -11.25
N MET A 113 -6.10 -21.29 -11.76
CA MET A 113 -6.21 -22.68 -11.28
C MET A 113 -5.73 -22.81 -9.83
N ALA A 114 -6.47 -23.56 -9.02
CA ALA A 114 -6.07 -23.96 -7.67
C ALA A 114 -5.08 -25.13 -7.73
N VAL A 115 -4.00 -25.02 -6.97
CA VAL A 115 -2.98 -26.06 -6.82
C VAL A 115 -2.77 -26.42 -5.36
N ARG A 116 -2.42 -27.68 -5.09
CA ARG A 116 -2.11 -28.17 -3.75
C ARG A 116 -0.61 -28.44 -3.62
N LYS A 117 -0.09 -28.31 -2.41
CA LYS A 117 1.30 -28.72 -2.11
C LYS A 117 1.53 -30.17 -2.53
N GLY A 118 2.63 -30.42 -3.28
CA GLY A 118 2.98 -31.73 -3.83
C GLY A 118 2.28 -32.07 -5.16
N GLN A 119 1.32 -31.27 -5.62
CA GLN A 119 0.68 -31.50 -6.92
C GLN A 119 1.66 -31.32 -8.06
N PRO A 120 1.70 -32.23 -9.07
CA PRO A 120 2.49 -32.05 -10.29
C PRO A 120 2.12 -30.77 -11.03
N LEU A 121 3.10 -29.92 -11.31
CA LEU A 121 2.93 -28.68 -12.06
C LEU A 121 3.37 -28.83 -13.52
N ALA A 122 4.53 -29.46 -13.74
CA ALA A 122 5.07 -29.68 -15.06
C ALA A 122 5.96 -30.92 -15.10
N VAL A 123 6.18 -31.42 -16.31
CA VAL A 123 7.16 -32.49 -16.58
C VAL A 123 8.27 -31.89 -17.44
N LEU A 124 9.49 -31.97 -16.94
CA LEU A 124 10.71 -31.58 -17.65
C LEU A 124 11.39 -32.78 -18.27
N GLU A 125 11.97 -32.58 -19.44
CA GLU A 125 12.76 -33.57 -20.17
C GLU A 125 14.19 -33.06 -20.35
N ASN A 126 15.17 -33.81 -19.81
CA ASN A 126 16.59 -33.56 -20.04
C ASN A 126 17.38 -34.89 -20.06
N PRO A 127 18.14 -35.17 -21.12
CA PRO A 127 19.03 -36.34 -21.17
C PRO A 127 20.08 -36.39 -20.06
N GLU A 128 20.51 -35.26 -19.53
CA GLU A 128 21.48 -35.18 -18.42
C GLU A 128 20.95 -35.81 -17.12
N PHE A 129 19.65 -35.95 -16.97
CA PHE A 129 19.06 -36.66 -15.82
C PHE A 129 19.42 -38.15 -15.84
N ILE A 130 19.55 -38.75 -17.03
CA ILE A 130 20.02 -40.14 -17.17
C ILE A 130 21.46 -40.24 -16.70
N GLN A 131 22.34 -39.32 -17.13
CA GLN A 131 23.75 -39.34 -16.75
C GLN A 131 23.93 -39.22 -15.22
N LEU A 132 23.20 -38.32 -14.55
CA LEU A 132 23.24 -38.20 -13.09
C LEU A 132 22.84 -39.50 -12.36
N GLN A 133 21.83 -40.21 -12.90
CA GLN A 133 21.38 -41.51 -12.36
C GLN A 133 22.43 -42.60 -12.59
N GLN A 134 23.06 -42.61 -13.77
CA GLN A 134 24.15 -43.55 -14.09
C GLN A 134 25.35 -43.33 -13.20
N ASP A 135 25.79 -42.05 -12.98
CA ASP A 135 26.91 -41.71 -12.10
C ASP A 135 26.65 -42.19 -10.67
N TYR A 136 25.41 -42.06 -10.19
CA TYR A 136 25.03 -42.58 -8.88
C TYR A 136 25.17 -44.10 -8.78
N LEU A 137 24.63 -44.83 -9.74
CA LEU A 137 24.68 -46.30 -9.76
C LEU A 137 26.11 -46.82 -9.89
N ASP A 138 26.93 -46.20 -10.74
CA ASP A 138 28.36 -46.53 -10.89
C ASP A 138 29.15 -46.26 -9.61
N THR A 139 28.93 -45.11 -8.99
CA THR A 139 29.60 -44.78 -7.71
C THR A 139 29.15 -45.73 -6.59
N LYS A 140 27.88 -46.14 -6.56
CA LYS A 140 27.35 -47.11 -5.60
C LYS A 140 28.05 -48.45 -5.76
N ALA A 141 28.16 -48.95 -6.98
CA ALA A 141 28.84 -50.23 -7.26
C ALA A 141 30.34 -50.16 -6.88
N LYS A 142 31.01 -49.06 -7.19
CA LYS A 142 32.40 -48.83 -6.78
C LYS A 142 32.56 -48.76 -5.29
N LEU A 143 31.64 -48.18 -4.56
CA LEU A 143 31.66 -48.12 -3.10
C LEU A 143 31.46 -49.54 -2.49
N GLU A 144 30.52 -50.31 -3.00
CA GLU A 144 30.29 -51.67 -2.55
C GLU A 144 31.58 -52.52 -2.69
N PHE A 145 32.31 -52.42 -3.84
CA PHE A 145 33.59 -53.03 -4.00
C PHE A 145 34.64 -52.51 -2.99
N ALA A 146 34.69 -51.19 -2.80
CA ALA A 146 35.65 -50.56 -1.86
C ALA A 146 35.35 -50.95 -0.41
N ASP A 147 34.10 -51.18 -0.04
CA ASP A 147 33.70 -51.66 1.29
C ASP A 147 34.24 -53.08 1.56
N LEU A 148 34.09 -53.96 0.56
CA LEU A 148 34.62 -55.35 0.64
C LEU A 148 36.16 -55.35 0.73
N GLU A 149 36.81 -54.52 -0.08
CA GLU A 149 38.28 -54.38 -0.06
C GLU A 149 38.79 -53.78 1.27
N PHE A 150 38.08 -52.80 1.82
CA PHE A 150 38.41 -52.24 3.13
C PHE A 150 38.38 -53.29 4.23
N VAL A 151 37.34 -54.10 4.28
CA VAL A 151 37.25 -55.22 5.27
C VAL A 151 38.41 -56.18 5.11
N ARG A 152 38.71 -56.63 3.87
CA ARG A 152 39.82 -57.51 3.59
C ARG A 152 41.19 -56.95 4.02
N GLN A 153 41.46 -55.72 3.67
CA GLN A 153 42.72 -55.03 4.02
C GLN A 153 42.81 -54.72 5.53
N GLN A 154 41.69 -54.52 6.19
CA GLN A 154 41.65 -54.35 7.66
C GLN A 154 42.05 -55.64 8.38
N GLU A 155 41.61 -56.82 7.92
CA GLU A 155 41.98 -58.12 8.46
C GLU A 155 43.48 -58.39 8.23
N LEU A 156 43.97 -58.25 6.98
CA LEU A 156 45.37 -58.42 6.64
C LEU A 156 46.33 -57.50 7.37
N SER A 157 45.88 -56.26 7.66
CA SER A 157 46.67 -55.28 8.43
C SER A 157 46.76 -55.66 9.91
N ARG A 158 45.75 -56.29 10.47
CA ARG A 158 45.77 -56.79 11.88
C ARG A 158 46.76 -57.91 12.05
N ASP A 159 46.92 -58.77 11.04
CA ASP A 159 47.82 -59.93 11.02
C ASP A 159 49.24 -59.55 10.62
N ASN A 160 49.54 -58.25 10.46
CA ASN A 160 50.84 -57.72 10.01
C ASN A 160 51.29 -58.24 8.62
N VAL A 161 50.38 -58.74 7.82
CA VAL A 161 50.66 -59.30 6.50
C VAL A 161 50.80 -58.22 5.43
N ASN A 162 50.18 -57.07 5.61
CA ASN A 162 50.17 -56.01 4.61
C ASN A 162 50.70 -54.66 5.14
N ALA A 163 51.26 -53.84 4.23
CA ALA A 163 51.78 -52.52 4.60
C ALA A 163 50.67 -51.58 5.04
N LEU A 164 50.81 -50.92 6.17
CA LEU A 164 49.87 -49.92 6.70
C LEU A 164 49.47 -48.87 5.66
N LYS A 165 50.36 -48.51 4.73
CA LYS A 165 50.13 -47.60 3.61
C LYS A 165 48.97 -48.06 2.71
N VAL A 166 48.88 -49.38 2.40
CA VAL A 166 47.82 -49.94 1.53
C VAL A 166 46.47 -49.82 2.23
N PHE A 167 46.40 -50.19 3.51
CA PHE A 167 45.19 -50.01 4.30
C PHE A 167 44.72 -48.54 4.34
N GLN A 168 45.63 -47.60 4.57
CA GLN A 168 45.30 -46.16 4.57
C GLN A 168 44.80 -45.71 3.20
N GLN A 169 45.37 -46.17 2.10
CA GLN A 169 44.94 -45.86 0.74
C GLN A 169 43.52 -46.37 0.45
N VAL A 170 43.24 -47.64 0.82
CA VAL A 170 41.89 -48.20 0.62
C VAL A 170 40.88 -47.49 1.49
N ARG A 171 41.18 -47.15 2.73
CA ARG A 171 40.35 -46.34 3.61
C ARG A 171 40.03 -44.97 3.00
N ALA A 172 41.05 -44.27 2.48
CA ALA A 172 40.87 -42.97 1.87
C ALA A 172 39.97 -43.03 0.61
N ASN A 173 40.19 -44.07 -0.25
CA ASN A 173 39.37 -44.29 -1.45
C ASN A 173 37.90 -44.55 -1.07
N ARG A 174 37.66 -45.44 -0.09
CA ARG A 174 36.31 -45.70 0.43
C ARG A 174 35.62 -44.43 0.92
N GLN A 175 36.31 -43.61 1.72
CA GLN A 175 35.77 -42.34 2.22
C GLN A 175 35.43 -41.34 1.07
N SER A 176 36.28 -41.30 0.06
CA SER A 176 36.05 -40.47 -1.14
C SER A 176 34.77 -40.90 -1.89
N LEU A 177 34.59 -42.21 -2.13
CA LEU A 177 33.41 -42.77 -2.78
C LEU A 177 32.13 -42.57 -1.95
N GLN A 178 32.23 -42.66 -0.60
CA GLN A 178 31.10 -42.35 0.28
C GLN A 178 30.65 -40.89 0.15
N ALA A 179 31.60 -39.94 0.15
CA ALA A 179 31.30 -38.55 -0.03
C ALA A 179 30.72 -38.25 -1.40
N GLN A 180 31.26 -38.86 -2.45
CA GLN A 180 30.74 -38.72 -3.83
C GLN A 180 29.33 -39.27 -3.95
N LEU A 181 29.03 -40.44 -3.44
CA LEU A 181 27.70 -41.05 -3.44
C LEU A 181 26.69 -40.20 -2.71
N ALA A 182 27.07 -39.67 -1.53
CA ALA A 182 26.22 -38.78 -0.76
C ALA A 182 25.88 -37.49 -1.58
N GLY A 183 26.87 -36.89 -2.24
CA GLY A 183 26.66 -35.72 -3.10
C GLY A 183 25.71 -36.01 -4.28
N LEU A 184 25.88 -37.14 -4.97
CA LEU A 184 25.01 -37.56 -6.06
C LEU A 184 23.58 -37.85 -5.56
N SER A 185 23.43 -38.46 -4.38
CA SER A 185 22.11 -38.69 -3.75
C SER A 185 21.37 -37.38 -3.48
N GLN A 186 22.07 -36.36 -2.97
CA GLN A 186 21.46 -35.03 -2.77
C GLN A 186 21.02 -34.38 -4.09
N ARG A 187 21.81 -34.49 -5.15
CA ARG A 187 21.43 -33.98 -6.48
C ARG A 187 20.20 -34.69 -7.04
N LEU A 188 20.06 -36.02 -6.86
CA LEU A 188 18.89 -36.80 -7.23
C LEU A 188 17.65 -36.38 -6.39
N ALA A 189 17.83 -36.13 -5.09
CA ALA A 189 16.76 -35.66 -4.21
C ALA A 189 16.18 -34.32 -4.64
N ILE A 190 17.00 -33.39 -5.15
CA ILE A 190 16.53 -32.11 -5.71
C ILE A 190 15.61 -32.35 -6.93
N LEU A 191 15.87 -33.42 -7.71
CA LEU A 191 15.03 -33.85 -8.83
C LEU A 191 13.83 -34.70 -8.40
N HIS A 192 13.61 -34.91 -7.11
CA HIS A 192 12.60 -35.79 -6.54
C HIS A 192 12.75 -37.26 -7.01
N ILE A 193 13.98 -37.67 -7.35
CA ILE A 193 14.30 -39.08 -7.68
C ILE A 193 14.83 -39.74 -6.40
N ASP A 194 14.14 -40.83 -5.99
CA ASP A 194 14.60 -41.61 -4.85
C ASP A 194 15.81 -42.49 -5.23
N ALA A 195 16.98 -42.12 -4.76
CA ALA A 195 18.23 -42.80 -5.00
C ALA A 195 18.22 -44.26 -4.51
N ASN A 196 17.45 -44.59 -3.46
CA ASN A 196 17.38 -45.97 -2.93
C ASN A 196 16.58 -46.94 -3.81
N GLN A 197 15.60 -46.42 -4.56
CA GLN A 197 14.77 -47.21 -5.47
C GLN A 197 15.33 -47.24 -6.88
N LEU A 198 16.43 -46.52 -7.15
CA LEU A 198 17.00 -46.42 -8.47
C LEU A 198 17.63 -47.73 -8.93
N SER A 199 17.26 -48.17 -10.11
CA SER A 199 17.82 -49.37 -10.75
C SER A 199 18.17 -49.09 -12.22
N PRO A 200 19.10 -49.87 -12.84
CA PRO A 200 19.50 -49.69 -14.23
C PRO A 200 18.36 -49.76 -15.25
N SER A 201 17.27 -50.47 -14.91
CA SER A 201 16.10 -50.62 -15.76
C SER A 201 15.09 -49.48 -15.67
N GLN A 202 15.26 -48.53 -14.70
CA GLN A 202 14.31 -47.46 -14.38
C GLN A 202 14.88 -46.07 -14.59
N LEU A 203 15.93 -45.96 -15.39
CA LEU A 203 16.50 -44.66 -15.73
C LEU A 203 15.50 -43.81 -16.52
N THR A 204 15.31 -42.59 -16.10
CA THR A 204 14.35 -41.67 -16.71
C THR A 204 14.99 -40.34 -17.10
N ARG A 205 14.59 -39.81 -18.24
CA ARG A 205 14.90 -38.46 -18.70
C ARG A 205 13.84 -37.43 -18.29
N LEU A 206 12.71 -37.93 -17.73
CA LEU A 206 11.56 -37.10 -17.34
C LEU A 206 11.55 -36.88 -15.84
N VAL A 207 11.39 -35.63 -15.43
CA VAL A 207 11.28 -35.25 -14.04
C VAL A 207 10.04 -34.41 -13.87
N THR A 208 9.29 -34.71 -12.81
CA THR A 208 8.09 -33.94 -12.44
C THR A 208 8.45 -32.87 -11.42
N ILE A 209 8.02 -31.64 -11.68
CA ILE A 209 8.17 -30.53 -10.74
C ILE A 209 6.88 -30.39 -9.93
N PRO A 210 6.90 -30.65 -8.61
CA PRO A 210 5.72 -30.49 -7.75
C PRO A 210 5.61 -29.07 -7.21
N SER A 211 4.39 -28.70 -6.79
CA SER A 211 4.15 -27.44 -6.10
C SER A 211 4.71 -27.49 -4.67
N PRO A 212 5.49 -26.49 -4.25
CA PRO A 212 5.98 -26.39 -2.87
C PRO A 212 4.90 -25.93 -1.89
N VAL A 213 3.82 -25.29 -2.39
CA VAL A 213 2.74 -24.68 -1.58
C VAL A 213 1.38 -24.99 -2.17
N SER A 214 0.33 -24.78 -1.38
CA SER A 214 -1.05 -24.72 -1.87
C SER A 214 -1.41 -23.26 -2.15
N GLY A 215 -2.21 -23.01 -3.18
CA GLY A 215 -2.61 -21.65 -3.57
C GLY A 215 -3.23 -21.63 -4.97
N PHE A 216 -3.21 -20.47 -5.60
CA PHE A 216 -3.71 -20.26 -6.96
C PHE A 216 -2.56 -19.85 -7.88
N VAL A 217 -2.57 -20.40 -9.09
CA VAL A 217 -1.66 -20.00 -10.17
C VAL A 217 -1.96 -18.55 -10.55
N THR A 218 -0.94 -17.68 -10.44
CA THR A 218 -1.10 -16.26 -10.79
C THR A 218 -0.56 -15.98 -12.19
N ASN A 219 0.56 -16.63 -12.54
CA ASN A 219 1.23 -16.40 -13.82
C ASN A 219 1.94 -17.67 -14.29
N VAL A 220 1.88 -17.94 -15.59
CA VAL A 220 2.57 -19.05 -16.25
C VAL A 220 3.37 -18.47 -17.43
N PRO A 221 4.62 -18.02 -17.22
CA PRO A 221 5.41 -17.34 -18.25
C PRO A 221 6.01 -18.28 -19.30
N VAL A 222 5.60 -19.54 -19.32
CA VAL A 222 6.20 -20.61 -20.10
C VAL A 222 5.14 -21.42 -20.85
N ASN A 223 5.57 -22.20 -21.85
CA ASN A 223 4.72 -23.07 -22.66
C ASN A 223 5.39 -24.42 -22.96
N ASN A 224 4.60 -25.41 -23.39
CA ASN A 224 5.09 -26.70 -23.81
C ASN A 224 6.14 -26.57 -24.93
N GLY A 225 7.22 -27.35 -24.83
CA GLY A 225 8.33 -27.37 -25.79
C GLY A 225 9.40 -26.31 -25.55
N ARG A 226 9.19 -25.35 -24.67
CA ARG A 226 10.21 -24.34 -24.29
C ARG A 226 11.34 -24.98 -23.49
N PHE A 227 12.59 -24.58 -23.79
CA PHE A 227 13.74 -24.90 -22.95
C PHE A 227 13.83 -23.89 -21.82
N LEU A 228 14.00 -24.36 -20.58
CA LEU A 228 14.26 -23.55 -19.39
C LEU A 228 15.69 -23.72 -18.95
N ASN A 229 16.32 -22.62 -18.57
CA ASN A 229 17.61 -22.64 -17.88
C ASN A 229 17.41 -22.83 -16.38
N PRO A 230 18.43 -23.24 -15.62
CA PRO A 230 18.38 -23.22 -14.16
C PRO A 230 18.00 -21.82 -13.65
N SER A 231 17.11 -21.77 -12.67
CA SER A 231 16.52 -20.54 -12.06
C SER A 231 15.44 -19.84 -12.90
N ASP A 232 15.13 -20.29 -14.12
CA ASP A 232 13.98 -19.75 -14.84
C ASP A 232 12.68 -20.07 -14.08
N VAL A 233 11.77 -19.09 -14.03
CA VAL A 233 10.46 -19.23 -13.35
C VAL A 233 9.54 -20.06 -14.23
N LEU A 234 9.02 -21.15 -13.69
CA LEU A 234 8.04 -22.03 -14.31
C LEU A 234 6.61 -21.51 -14.12
N VAL A 235 6.29 -21.13 -12.89
CA VAL A 235 4.96 -20.68 -12.47
C VAL A 235 5.05 -19.83 -11.22
N GLU A 236 4.16 -18.87 -11.10
CA GLU A 236 3.95 -18.10 -9.88
C GLU A 236 2.66 -18.55 -9.20
N ILE A 237 2.75 -18.83 -7.91
CA ILE A 237 1.63 -19.30 -7.08
C ILE A 237 1.44 -18.35 -5.93
N THR A 238 0.19 -17.93 -5.72
CA THR A 238 -0.20 -17.05 -4.63
C THR A 238 -1.11 -17.80 -3.66
N ASN A 239 -0.71 -17.82 -2.39
CA ASN A 239 -1.58 -18.27 -1.32
C ASN A 239 -2.41 -17.08 -0.81
N VAL A 240 -3.75 -17.20 -0.90
CA VAL A 240 -4.70 -16.15 -0.51
C VAL A 240 -5.26 -16.31 0.91
N ASP A 241 -4.75 -17.28 1.70
CA ASP A 241 -5.22 -17.53 3.07
C ASP A 241 -4.95 -16.34 4.01
N HIS A 242 -3.94 -15.51 3.69
CA HIS A 242 -3.57 -14.35 4.48
C HIS A 242 -3.44 -13.13 3.57
N LEU A 243 -4.53 -12.41 3.40
CA LEU A 243 -4.55 -11.16 2.66
C LEU A 243 -4.43 -9.97 3.61
N HIS A 244 -3.86 -8.89 3.13
CA HIS A 244 -3.80 -7.61 3.83
C HIS A 244 -4.59 -6.56 3.05
N VAL A 245 -5.12 -5.58 3.76
CA VAL A 245 -5.61 -4.35 3.16
C VAL A 245 -4.47 -3.33 3.24
N ARG A 246 -3.91 -2.97 2.10
CA ARG A 246 -2.89 -1.92 1.98
C ARG A 246 -3.59 -0.60 1.72
N LEU A 247 -3.54 0.32 2.67
CA LEU A 247 -4.14 1.64 2.58
C LEU A 247 -3.07 2.69 2.31
N SER A 248 -3.41 3.65 1.46
CA SER A 248 -2.59 4.83 1.15
C SER A 248 -3.09 6.03 1.95
N ILE A 249 -2.30 6.48 2.93
CA ILE A 249 -2.62 7.59 3.81
C ILE A 249 -1.75 8.78 3.47
N PHE A 250 -2.34 9.95 3.25
CA PHE A 250 -1.57 11.16 3.00
C PHE A 250 -0.71 11.56 4.21
N GLU A 251 0.48 12.08 3.93
CA GLU A 251 1.45 12.55 4.93
C GLU A 251 0.83 13.44 6.00
N LYS A 252 -0.03 14.39 5.61
CA LYS A 252 -0.72 15.30 6.52
C LYS A 252 -1.61 14.60 7.55
N ASP A 253 -2.11 13.40 7.26
CA ASP A 253 -3.08 12.67 8.08
C ASP A 253 -2.46 11.50 8.86
N ILE A 254 -1.23 11.08 8.53
CA ILE A 254 -0.60 9.90 9.14
C ILE A 254 -0.43 10.03 10.66
N HIS A 255 -0.24 11.24 11.16
CA HIS A 255 -0.11 11.50 12.60
C HIS A 255 -1.36 11.12 13.40
N ARG A 256 -2.52 10.98 12.75
CA ARG A 256 -3.82 10.59 13.33
C ARG A 256 -4.03 9.07 13.33
N VAL A 257 -3.22 8.33 12.56
CA VAL A 257 -3.35 6.88 12.40
C VAL A 257 -2.41 6.17 13.37
N ARG A 258 -2.90 5.08 13.98
CA ARG A 258 -2.16 4.25 14.96
C ARG A 258 -2.46 2.78 14.72
N THR A 259 -1.53 1.93 15.08
CA THR A 259 -1.77 0.48 15.17
C THR A 259 -2.89 0.17 16.16
N GLY A 260 -3.68 -0.85 15.86
CA GLY A 260 -4.85 -1.25 16.66
C GLY A 260 -6.14 -0.47 16.35
N GLN A 261 -6.10 0.51 15.43
CA GLN A 261 -7.33 1.18 14.98
C GLN A 261 -8.15 0.27 14.07
N VAL A 262 -9.47 0.36 14.21
CA VAL A 262 -10.42 -0.33 13.35
C VAL A 262 -10.56 0.39 12.02
N VAL A 263 -10.56 -0.38 10.96
CA VAL A 263 -10.81 0.05 9.58
C VAL A 263 -12.08 -0.63 9.10
N ARG A 264 -12.99 0.14 8.55
CA ARG A 264 -14.15 -0.37 7.79
C ARG A 264 -13.88 -0.14 6.33
N PHE A 265 -14.08 -1.13 5.48
CA PHE A 265 -13.77 -1.00 4.07
C PHE A 265 -14.80 -1.67 3.17
N GLY A 266 -14.93 -1.17 1.96
CA GLY A 266 -15.73 -1.71 0.87
C GLY A 266 -14.87 -1.95 -0.37
N MET A 267 -15.24 -2.92 -1.20
CA MET A 267 -14.53 -3.30 -2.41
C MET A 267 -15.27 -2.81 -3.66
N GLY A 268 -14.53 -2.61 -4.75
CA GLY A 268 -15.12 -2.31 -6.06
C GLY A 268 -16.02 -1.07 -6.13
N GLY A 269 -15.86 -0.09 -5.20
CA GLY A 269 -16.72 1.10 -5.14
C GLY A 269 -17.93 0.95 -4.23
N ASP A 270 -18.09 -0.18 -3.53
CA ASP A 270 -19.12 -0.35 -2.51
C ASP A 270 -18.91 0.65 -1.37
N SER A 271 -19.90 1.51 -1.16
CA SER A 271 -19.94 2.51 -0.10
C SER A 271 -20.57 2.02 1.19
N SER A 272 -20.96 0.75 1.27
CA SER A 272 -21.55 0.16 2.50
C SER A 272 -20.50 -0.06 3.59
N PHE A 273 -19.20 -0.15 3.24
CA PHE A 273 -18.10 -0.44 4.17
C PHE A 273 -18.38 -1.66 5.05
N GLY A 274 -18.90 -2.74 4.42
CA GLY A 274 -19.38 -3.95 5.10
C GLY A 274 -18.29 -4.78 5.77
N HIS A 275 -17.03 -4.64 5.33
CA HIS A 275 -15.91 -5.38 5.89
C HIS A 275 -15.18 -4.57 6.97
N ARG A 276 -14.60 -5.30 7.92
CA ARG A 276 -13.78 -4.73 9.00
C ARG A 276 -12.38 -5.30 8.98
N GLY A 277 -11.47 -4.56 9.57
CA GLY A 277 -10.10 -4.99 9.80
C GLY A 277 -9.42 -4.12 10.83
N THR A 278 -8.21 -4.52 11.22
CA THR A 278 -7.43 -3.83 12.24
C THR A 278 -6.05 -3.45 11.68
N ILE A 279 -5.66 -2.18 11.84
CA ILE A 279 -4.34 -1.70 11.45
C ILE A 279 -3.28 -2.38 12.32
N PHE A 280 -2.33 -3.09 11.70
CA PHE A 280 -1.24 -3.75 12.41
C PHE A 280 0.13 -3.14 12.10
N LEU A 281 0.29 -2.47 10.93
CA LEU A 281 1.56 -1.90 10.53
C LEU A 281 1.38 -0.53 9.87
N LEU A 282 2.22 0.43 10.28
CA LEU A 282 2.37 1.72 9.62
C LEU A 282 3.73 1.76 8.93
N GLY A 283 3.74 2.11 7.64
CA GLY A 283 4.97 2.38 6.89
C GLY A 283 5.76 3.52 7.55
N LYS A 284 7.07 3.45 7.45
CA LYS A 284 7.99 4.47 7.99
C LYS A 284 8.65 5.31 6.88
N SER A 285 8.19 5.15 5.66
CA SER A 285 8.64 5.91 4.50
C SER A 285 7.46 6.58 3.80
N ILE A 286 7.71 7.74 3.23
CA ILE A 286 6.76 8.47 2.41
C ILE A 286 7.12 8.18 0.95
N ALA A 287 6.15 7.72 0.17
CA ALA A 287 6.32 7.47 -1.26
C ALA A 287 6.31 8.79 -2.06
N ALA A 288 6.66 8.72 -3.36
CA ALA A 288 6.78 9.90 -4.23
C ALA A 288 5.46 10.69 -4.36
N ASP A 289 4.32 10.04 -4.21
CA ASP A 289 2.97 10.60 -4.23
C ASP A 289 2.51 11.17 -2.87
N ARG A 290 3.45 11.31 -1.92
CA ARG A 290 3.21 11.82 -0.55
C ARG A 290 2.22 10.99 0.25
N VAL A 291 2.20 9.70 0.04
CA VAL A 291 1.43 8.76 0.85
C VAL A 291 2.34 7.86 1.68
N VAL A 292 1.80 7.40 2.80
CA VAL A 292 2.38 6.38 3.67
C VAL A 292 1.52 5.14 3.54
N SER A 293 2.14 3.99 3.30
CA SER A 293 1.46 2.70 3.25
C SER A 293 1.11 2.24 4.67
N VAL A 294 -0.14 1.89 4.88
CA VAL A 294 -0.67 1.35 6.14
C VAL A 294 -1.29 -0.01 5.86
N LEU A 295 -0.91 -1.02 6.63
CA LEU A 295 -1.43 -2.38 6.45
C LEU A 295 -2.42 -2.72 7.56
N ALA A 296 -3.56 -3.28 7.15
CA ALA A 296 -4.58 -3.77 8.05
C ALA A 296 -4.88 -5.26 7.77
N HIS A 297 -5.10 -6.03 8.83
CA HIS A 297 -5.65 -7.37 8.72
C HIS A 297 -7.18 -7.27 8.63
N PRO A 298 -7.82 -7.88 7.62
CA PRO A 298 -9.27 -8.07 7.62
C PRO A 298 -9.68 -9.03 8.76
N ASP A 299 -10.83 -8.77 9.38
CA ASP A 299 -11.36 -9.60 10.49
C ASP A 299 -11.95 -10.94 10.01
N GLY A 300 -11.88 -11.23 8.73
CA GLY A 300 -12.30 -12.47 8.11
C GLY A 300 -11.92 -12.51 6.65
N TYR A 301 -11.89 -13.70 6.08
CA TYR A 301 -11.71 -13.92 4.65
C TYR A 301 -13.06 -13.85 3.94
N ALA A 302 -13.16 -13.05 2.90
CA ALA A 302 -14.31 -13.06 2.00
C ALA A 302 -13.87 -13.61 0.62
N PRO A 303 -14.67 -14.48 -0.03
CA PRO A 303 -14.32 -15.12 -1.29
C PRO A 303 -14.06 -14.16 -2.44
N ASP A 304 -14.57 -12.95 -2.35
CA ASP A 304 -14.43 -11.84 -3.30
C ASP A 304 -13.19 -10.96 -3.06
N PHE A 305 -12.37 -11.30 -2.05
CA PHE A 305 -11.08 -10.63 -1.84
C PHE A 305 -10.06 -11.08 -2.88
N LEU A 306 -10.01 -10.35 -3.98
CA LEU A 306 -9.03 -10.60 -5.03
C LEU A 306 -7.77 -9.75 -4.82
N PRO A 307 -6.57 -10.35 -4.87
CA PRO A 307 -5.31 -9.60 -4.88
C PRO A 307 -5.30 -8.50 -5.94
N GLY A 308 -4.85 -7.31 -5.57
CA GLY A 308 -4.89 -6.12 -6.43
C GLY A 308 -6.23 -5.40 -6.47
N GLY A 309 -7.29 -5.97 -5.90
CA GLY A 309 -8.62 -5.35 -5.85
C GLY A 309 -8.61 -4.01 -5.12
N TYR A 310 -9.29 -3.01 -5.68
CA TYR A 310 -9.39 -1.67 -5.10
C TYR A 310 -10.29 -1.66 -3.87
N VAL A 311 -9.86 -0.90 -2.85
CA VAL A 311 -10.54 -0.77 -1.56
C VAL A 311 -10.74 0.70 -1.22
N SER A 312 -11.97 1.06 -0.83
CA SER A 312 -12.26 2.30 -0.14
C SER A 312 -12.43 2.03 1.36
N ALA A 313 -11.80 2.81 2.21
CA ALA A 313 -11.76 2.56 3.64
C ALA A 313 -12.07 3.79 4.49
N LEU A 314 -12.63 3.53 5.67
CA LEU A 314 -12.86 4.49 6.75
C LEU A 314 -12.09 4.01 7.98
N ILE A 315 -11.11 4.79 8.40
CA ILE A 315 -10.33 4.52 9.60
C ILE A 315 -10.95 5.30 10.76
N ASP A 316 -11.28 4.62 11.84
CA ASP A 316 -11.78 5.26 13.05
C ASP A 316 -10.59 5.91 13.80
N VAL A 317 -10.46 7.23 13.70
CA VAL A 317 -9.41 7.98 14.38
C VAL A 317 -9.91 8.50 15.71
N LYS A 318 -9.06 8.45 16.77
CA LYS A 318 -9.42 9.02 18.08
C LYS A 318 -9.69 10.50 17.94
N THR A 319 -10.84 10.93 18.36
CA THR A 319 -11.22 12.34 18.42
C THR A 319 -10.97 12.91 19.82
N GLN A 320 -10.57 14.17 19.82
CA GLN A 320 -10.61 14.97 21.02
C GLN A 320 -12.04 15.49 21.24
N PRO A 321 -12.48 15.72 22.48
CA PRO A 321 -13.75 16.36 22.72
C PRO A 321 -13.76 17.73 22.05
N LEU A 322 -14.74 17.96 21.16
CA LEU A 322 -14.91 19.19 20.42
C LEU A 322 -16.12 19.98 20.97
N GLN A 323 -16.03 21.29 20.93
CA GLN A 323 -17.21 22.13 21.18
C GLN A 323 -18.21 21.91 20.05
N THR A 324 -19.43 21.58 20.40
CA THR A 324 -20.50 21.27 19.45
C THR A 324 -21.74 22.07 19.72
N LEU A 325 -22.46 22.38 18.65
CA LEU A 325 -23.81 22.94 18.68
C LEU A 325 -24.74 22.03 17.89
N PRO A 326 -26.06 22.04 18.16
CA PRO A 326 -27.04 21.45 17.26
C PRO A 326 -26.93 22.07 15.87
N GLU A 327 -27.16 21.29 14.81
CA GLU A 327 -27.09 21.80 13.43
C GLU A 327 -28.06 22.98 13.19
N SER A 328 -29.20 22.99 13.90
CA SER A 328 -30.18 24.09 13.87
C SER A 328 -29.68 25.43 14.40
N ALA A 329 -28.56 25.41 15.15
CA ALA A 329 -27.92 26.63 15.68
C ALA A 329 -27.03 27.34 14.66
N VAL A 330 -26.60 26.62 13.62
CA VAL A 330 -25.63 27.14 12.63
C VAL A 330 -26.36 27.42 11.31
N VAL A 331 -26.28 28.65 10.87
CA VAL A 331 -26.90 29.12 9.62
C VAL A 331 -25.81 29.48 8.63
N SER A 332 -25.96 29.08 7.37
CA SER A 332 -25.03 29.42 6.29
C SER A 332 -25.57 30.62 5.49
N TYR A 333 -24.77 31.68 5.37
CA TYR A 333 -25.09 32.84 4.56
C TYR A 333 -23.84 33.43 3.92
N GLY A 334 -23.89 33.73 2.63
CA GLY A 334 -22.74 34.29 1.91
C GLY A 334 -21.47 33.39 1.96
N GLY A 335 -21.62 32.05 2.05
CA GLY A 335 -20.49 31.13 2.16
C GLY A 335 -19.86 31.05 3.56
N LYS A 336 -20.41 31.75 4.54
CA LYS A 336 -19.98 31.78 5.94
C LYS A 336 -20.95 31.01 6.84
N ALA A 337 -20.41 30.38 7.87
CA ALA A 337 -21.21 29.76 8.92
C ALA A 337 -21.37 30.74 10.09
N LEU A 338 -22.61 30.98 10.47
CA LEU A 338 -22.99 32.01 11.43
C LEU A 338 -23.76 31.39 12.60
N VAL A 339 -23.54 31.88 13.80
CA VAL A 339 -24.34 31.62 15.01
C VAL A 339 -24.80 32.93 15.62
N TYR A 340 -25.85 32.88 16.40
CA TYR A 340 -26.37 34.03 17.10
C TYR A 340 -26.21 33.87 18.59
N THR A 341 -25.62 34.87 19.27
CA THR A 341 -25.45 34.89 20.73
C THR A 341 -26.35 35.97 21.35
N LEU A 342 -26.97 35.67 22.48
CA LEU A 342 -27.73 36.68 23.22
C LEU A 342 -26.77 37.65 23.90
N GLU A 343 -26.80 38.94 23.52
CA GLU A 343 -25.98 39.98 24.07
C GLU A 343 -26.69 40.72 25.23
N LYS A 344 -27.97 41.05 25.04
CA LYS A 344 -28.76 41.76 26.05
C LYS A 344 -30.23 41.33 26.06
N LYS A 345 -30.79 41.32 27.25
CA LYS A 345 -32.24 41.22 27.49
C LYS A 345 -32.60 42.38 28.43
N GLN A 346 -33.33 43.39 27.94
CA GLN A 346 -33.63 44.58 28.76
C GLN A 346 -34.89 45.30 28.27
N GLY A 347 -35.43 46.20 29.11
CA GLY A 347 -36.53 47.09 28.80
C GLY A 347 -37.91 46.58 29.28
N ASN A 348 -38.87 47.54 29.27
CA ASN A 348 -40.28 47.26 29.43
C ASN A 348 -41.04 48.08 28.37
N PRO A 349 -41.49 47.44 27.25
CA PRO A 349 -41.54 46.00 27.01
C PRO A 349 -40.18 45.33 26.77
N ILE A 350 -40.08 44.03 27.04
CA ILE A 350 -38.82 43.25 26.94
C ILE A 350 -38.35 43.19 25.49
N SER A 351 -37.08 43.53 25.28
CA SER A 351 -36.36 43.44 24.02
C SER A 351 -35.15 42.53 24.17
N TYR A 352 -34.94 41.65 23.18
CA TYR A 352 -33.79 40.76 23.08
C TYR A 352 -32.87 41.26 21.98
N GLN A 353 -31.57 41.39 22.28
CA GLN A 353 -30.56 41.77 21.31
C GLN A 353 -29.60 40.60 21.09
N PHE A 354 -29.50 40.18 19.85
CA PHE A 354 -28.65 39.09 19.41
C PHE A 354 -27.49 39.63 18.57
N ARG A 355 -26.29 39.10 18.84
CA ARG A 355 -25.09 39.35 18.06
C ARG A 355 -24.86 38.22 17.09
N GLN A 356 -24.66 38.53 15.83
CA GLN A 356 -24.22 37.56 14.79
C GLN A 356 -22.73 37.33 14.95
N VAL A 357 -22.31 36.05 14.89
CA VAL A 357 -20.93 35.64 15.05
C VAL A 357 -20.56 34.65 13.97
N GLU A 358 -19.51 34.89 13.23
CA GLU A 358 -18.93 33.97 12.28
C GLU A 358 -18.17 32.87 13.03
N VAL A 359 -18.43 31.60 12.67
CA VAL A 359 -17.80 30.44 13.27
C VAL A 359 -17.19 29.53 12.21
N LYS A 360 -16.12 28.84 12.55
CA LYS A 360 -15.61 27.76 11.71
C LYS A 360 -16.29 26.48 12.11
N THR A 361 -16.95 25.82 11.15
CA THR A 361 -17.58 24.52 11.37
C THR A 361 -16.63 23.39 11.02
N GLY A 362 -16.73 22.28 11.77
CA GLY A 362 -16.00 21.04 11.54
C GLY A 362 -16.93 19.88 11.24
N ILE A 363 -16.68 18.77 11.90
CA ILE A 363 -17.39 17.49 11.73
C ILE A 363 -18.84 17.62 12.14
N ARG A 364 -19.73 16.96 11.37
CA ARG A 364 -21.14 16.81 11.68
C ARG A 364 -21.46 15.35 11.98
N GLU A 365 -22.13 15.11 13.09
CA GLU A 365 -22.54 13.75 13.50
C GLU A 365 -23.76 13.82 14.43
N ASN A 366 -24.74 12.96 14.19
CA ASN A 366 -25.94 12.81 15.03
C ASN A 366 -26.69 14.12 15.31
N GLY A 367 -26.82 15.03 14.32
CA GLY A 367 -27.51 16.31 14.44
C GLY A 367 -26.73 17.39 15.20
N TYR A 368 -25.43 17.16 15.43
CA TYR A 368 -24.50 18.14 16.02
C TYR A 368 -23.36 18.44 15.07
N VAL A 369 -22.90 19.68 15.13
CA VAL A 369 -21.74 20.16 14.36
C VAL A 369 -20.67 20.69 15.32
N ALA A 370 -19.42 20.29 15.06
CA ALA A 370 -18.28 20.86 15.76
C ALA A 370 -18.10 22.31 15.34
N VAL A 371 -17.90 23.21 16.30
CA VAL A 371 -17.72 24.63 16.05
C VAL A 371 -16.47 25.16 16.76
N VAL A 372 -15.75 26.05 16.09
CA VAL A 372 -14.68 26.84 16.70
C VAL A 372 -15.22 28.25 16.85
N LEU A 373 -15.47 28.64 18.11
CA LEU A 373 -15.91 29.99 18.45
C LEU A 373 -14.71 30.93 18.43
N PRO A 374 -14.91 32.23 18.08
CA PRO A 374 -13.89 33.25 18.23
C PRO A 374 -13.45 33.41 19.70
N SER A 375 -12.23 33.86 19.90
CA SER A 375 -11.60 33.96 21.22
C SER A 375 -12.25 35.00 22.17
N ASP A 376 -13.03 35.93 21.61
CA ASP A 376 -13.78 36.95 22.39
C ASP A 376 -15.06 36.39 23.01
N LEU A 377 -15.45 35.16 22.66
CA LEU A 377 -16.63 34.49 23.21
C LEU A 377 -16.25 33.37 24.18
N ASN A 378 -16.72 33.50 25.39
CA ASN A 378 -16.57 32.42 26.37
C ASN A 378 -17.64 31.35 26.10
N ALA A 379 -17.22 30.21 25.57
CA ALA A 379 -18.11 29.09 25.19
C ALA A 379 -18.98 28.57 26.36
N THR A 380 -18.50 28.70 27.59
CA THR A 380 -19.19 28.25 28.79
C THR A 380 -20.23 29.21 29.33
N LEU A 381 -20.07 30.50 29.07
CA LEU A 381 -20.90 31.55 29.64
C LEU A 381 -21.88 32.17 28.66
N THR A 382 -21.54 32.22 27.36
CA THR A 382 -22.35 32.91 26.36
C THR A 382 -23.51 32.05 25.86
N PRO A 383 -24.78 32.49 26.07
CA PRO A 383 -25.95 31.78 25.51
C PRO A 383 -25.98 31.94 24.00
N VAL A 384 -26.11 30.78 23.30
CA VAL A 384 -26.20 30.71 21.85
C VAL A 384 -27.61 30.27 21.47
N VAL A 385 -28.12 30.78 20.38
CA VAL A 385 -29.40 30.34 19.82
C VAL A 385 -29.24 28.93 19.24
N VAL A 386 -29.90 27.96 19.83
CA VAL A 386 -29.85 26.55 19.40
C VAL A 386 -31.00 26.15 18.49
N LYS A 387 -32.10 26.94 18.50
CA LYS A 387 -33.24 26.79 17.62
C LYS A 387 -33.80 28.17 17.23
N GLY A 388 -34.28 28.33 16.02
CA GLY A 388 -34.80 29.62 15.52
C GLY A 388 -33.72 30.57 14.94
N ALA A 389 -32.47 30.12 14.76
CA ALA A 389 -31.38 30.93 14.21
C ALA A 389 -31.68 31.45 12.78
N TYR A 390 -32.39 30.67 11.97
CA TYR A 390 -32.80 31.06 10.61
C TYR A 390 -33.77 32.25 10.61
N SER A 391 -34.69 32.34 11.60
CA SER A 391 -35.63 33.47 11.75
C SER A 391 -34.89 34.79 12.06
N LEU A 392 -33.79 34.73 12.78
CA LEU A 392 -32.92 35.90 13.00
C LEU A 392 -32.21 36.35 11.74
N LEU A 393 -31.73 35.40 10.92
CA LEU A 393 -31.13 35.71 9.60
C LEU A 393 -32.15 36.34 8.67
N ALA A 394 -33.35 35.76 8.57
CA ALA A 394 -34.40 36.27 7.71
C ALA A 394 -34.82 37.73 8.06
N LYS A 395 -34.92 38.01 9.38
CA LYS A 395 -35.22 39.38 9.85
C LYS A 395 -34.11 40.39 9.50
N LEU A 396 -32.84 39.93 9.59
CA LEU A 396 -31.71 40.80 9.29
C LEU A 396 -31.71 41.19 7.81
N ASN A 397 -31.94 40.21 6.90
CA ASN A 397 -31.98 40.47 5.48
C ASN A 397 -33.16 41.37 5.08
N ASN A 398 -34.33 41.19 5.71
CA ASN A 398 -35.49 42.06 5.43
C ASN A 398 -35.31 43.50 5.98
N SER A 399 -34.42 43.70 6.95
CA SER A 399 -34.11 45.06 7.45
C SER A 399 -32.99 45.78 6.68
N GLU A 400 -32.33 45.11 5.78
CA GLU A 400 -31.34 45.70 4.85
C GLU A 400 -31.99 46.15 3.52
N GLU A 401 -33.25 45.69 3.23
CA GLU A 401 -34.01 46.06 2.03
C GLU A 401 -35.00 47.25 2.26
N GLU A 402 -35.18 47.71 3.51
CA GLU A 402 -35.95 48.94 3.83
C GLU A 402 -34.98 50.13 4.08
#